data_47b9a6bd9dadeadcc597af75294d3523
#
_entry.id   47b9a6bd9dadeadcc597af75294d3523
#
_cell.length_a   1.000
_cell.length_b   1.000
_cell.length_c   1.000
_cell.angle_alpha   90.00
_cell.angle_beta   90.00
_cell.angle_gamma   90.00
#
_symmetry.space_group_name_H-M   'P 1'
#
loop_
_entity.id
_entity.type
_entity.pdbx_description
1 polymer ?
#
loop_
_entity_poly.entity_id
_entity_poly.type
_entity_poly.pdbx_seq_one_letter_code
_entity_poly.pdbx_strand_id
1 'polypeptide(L)'
;MNMRDSQALREIIRLCGVGENLVSRGQAWFQGDPDNVPGLAAESLIIKIGENVARLSLETTQEHSGVPWSLIMRMRDRLAHHDEGTDHGAVWDTLVFDLPTIRDYIESIVGK
;
A
#
# COMPACT_ATOMS: atom_id res chain seq x y z
N MET A 1 3.00 4.41 21.58
CA MET A 1 2.76 4.97 20.22
C MET A 1 1.81 6.14 20.32
N ASN A 2 2.13 7.26 19.67
CA ASN A 2 1.26 8.43 19.71
C ASN A 2 0.01 8.23 18.84
N MET A 3 -0.98 9.09 19.04
CA MET A 3 -2.26 8.98 18.32
C MET A 3 -2.09 9.17 16.81
N ARG A 4 -1.22 10.09 16.40
CA ARG A 4 -0.95 10.35 14.99
C ARG A 4 -0.43 9.11 14.27
N ASP A 5 0.55 8.43 14.88
CA ASP A 5 1.11 7.21 14.30
C ASP A 5 0.07 6.09 14.27
N SER A 6 -0.70 5.95 15.34
CA SER A 6 -1.76 4.95 15.39
C SER A 6 -2.79 5.16 14.28
N GLN A 7 -3.18 6.40 14.05
CA GLN A 7 -4.13 6.74 12.97
C GLN A 7 -3.55 6.42 11.60
N ALA A 8 -2.26 6.76 11.39
CA ALA A 8 -1.61 6.46 10.11
C ALA A 8 -1.55 4.96 9.86
N LEU A 9 -1.22 4.17 10.87
CA LEU A 9 -1.14 2.72 10.73
C LEU A 9 -2.52 2.11 10.44
N ARG A 10 -3.56 2.60 11.10
CA ARG A 10 -4.93 2.13 10.84
C ARG A 10 -5.39 2.49 9.43
N GLU A 11 -4.98 3.64 8.93
CA GLU A 11 -5.29 4.03 7.55
C GLU A 11 -4.59 3.11 6.55
N ILE A 12 -3.35 2.71 6.83
CA ILE A 12 -2.65 1.74 5.99
C ILE A 12 -3.44 0.42 5.93
N ILE A 13 -3.93 -0.06 7.06
CA ILE A 13 -4.74 -1.28 7.11
C ILE A 13 -6.00 -1.12 6.25
N ARG A 14 -6.67 0.02 6.37
CA ARG A 14 -7.88 0.29 5.58
C ARG A 14 -7.57 0.27 4.08
N LEU A 15 -6.48 0.92 3.67
CA LEU A 15 -6.09 0.98 2.26
C LEU A 15 -5.72 -0.40 1.72
N CYS A 16 -5.05 -1.23 2.51
CA CYS A 16 -4.78 -2.62 2.14
C CYS A 16 -6.10 -3.39 1.91
N GLY A 17 -7.11 -3.13 2.73
CA GLY A 17 -8.43 -3.72 2.56
C GLY A 17 -9.10 -3.30 1.26
N VAL A 18 -8.94 -2.04 0.86
CA VAL A 18 -9.42 -1.56 -0.45
C VAL A 18 -8.72 -2.32 -1.57
N GLY A 19 -7.40 -2.53 -1.43
CA GLY A 19 -6.65 -3.34 -2.40
C GLY A 19 -7.17 -4.75 -2.53
N GLU A 20 -7.51 -5.39 -1.40
CA GLU A 20 -8.11 -6.73 -1.40
C GLU A 20 -9.44 -6.74 -2.15
N ASN A 21 -10.25 -5.69 -1.99
CA ASN A 21 -11.52 -5.58 -2.71
C ASN A 21 -11.30 -5.50 -4.22
N LEU A 22 -10.27 -4.78 -4.66
CA LEU A 22 -9.94 -4.73 -6.09
C LEU A 22 -9.53 -6.12 -6.60
N VAL A 23 -8.70 -6.82 -5.83
CA VAL A 23 -8.25 -8.17 -6.20
C VAL A 23 -9.42 -9.15 -6.28
N SER A 24 -10.41 -9.01 -5.40
CA SER A 24 -11.55 -9.92 -5.34
C SER A 24 -12.38 -9.91 -6.61
N ARG A 25 -12.27 -8.88 -7.43
CA ARG A 25 -13.00 -8.78 -8.70
C ARG A 25 -12.28 -9.49 -9.86
N GLY A 26 -11.07 -9.97 -9.62
CA GLY A 26 -10.32 -10.77 -10.57
C GLY A 26 -9.42 -9.96 -11.48
N GLN A 27 -8.35 -10.62 -11.94
CA GLN A 27 -7.34 -10.00 -12.78
C GLN A 27 -7.89 -9.51 -14.12
N ALA A 28 -8.80 -10.29 -14.71
CA ALA A 28 -9.37 -9.93 -16.02
C ALA A 28 -10.14 -8.61 -15.94
N TRP A 29 -10.93 -8.44 -14.87
CA TRP A 29 -11.62 -7.16 -14.65
C TRP A 29 -10.62 -6.03 -14.41
N PHE A 30 -9.62 -6.29 -13.57
CA PHE A 30 -8.64 -5.27 -13.20
C PHE A 30 -7.85 -4.75 -14.40
N GLN A 31 -7.39 -5.66 -15.27
CA GLN A 31 -6.55 -5.30 -16.41
C GLN A 31 -7.32 -5.04 -17.69
N GLY A 32 -8.60 -5.41 -17.72
CA GLY A 32 -9.41 -5.31 -18.93
C GLY A 32 -10.15 -3.99 -19.11
N ASP A 33 -10.09 -3.10 -18.12
CA ASP A 33 -10.79 -1.82 -18.24
C ASP A 33 -10.10 -0.90 -19.27
N PRO A 34 -10.83 -0.41 -20.29
CA PRO A 34 -10.19 0.42 -21.32
C PRO A 34 -9.58 1.71 -20.78
N ASP A 35 -10.13 2.27 -19.72
CA ASP A 35 -9.64 3.51 -19.11
C ASP A 35 -8.73 3.25 -17.94
N ASN A 36 -8.45 1.98 -17.61
CA ASN A 36 -7.59 1.60 -16.50
C ASN A 36 -8.03 2.19 -15.16
N VAL A 37 -9.35 2.30 -14.96
CA VAL A 37 -9.86 2.87 -13.68
C VAL A 37 -9.41 2.06 -12.46
N PRO A 38 -9.52 0.71 -12.45
CA PRO A 38 -9.01 -0.04 -11.31
C PRO A 38 -7.51 0.13 -11.08
N GLY A 39 -6.74 0.22 -12.15
CA GLY A 39 -5.29 0.45 -12.04
C GLY A 39 -4.98 1.81 -11.44
N LEU A 40 -5.68 2.85 -11.87
CA LEU A 40 -5.52 4.20 -11.30
C LEU A 40 -5.87 4.21 -9.81
N ALA A 41 -6.93 3.51 -9.42
CA ALA A 41 -7.29 3.38 -8.02
C ALA A 41 -6.20 2.66 -7.22
N ALA A 42 -5.65 1.58 -7.78
CA ALA A 42 -4.58 0.82 -7.13
C ALA A 42 -3.32 1.67 -6.95
N GLU A 43 -2.92 2.40 -7.98
CA GLU A 43 -1.76 3.30 -7.89
C GLU A 43 -1.97 4.35 -6.81
N SER A 44 -3.15 4.94 -6.75
CA SER A 44 -3.47 5.93 -5.73
C SER A 44 -3.38 5.36 -4.32
N LEU A 45 -3.93 4.18 -4.09
CA LEU A 45 -3.89 3.60 -2.74
C LEU A 45 -2.48 3.20 -2.33
N ILE A 46 -1.66 2.71 -3.24
CA ILE A 46 -0.26 2.37 -2.93
C ILE A 46 0.53 3.63 -2.58
N ILE A 47 0.33 4.71 -3.33
CA ILE A 47 0.97 6.00 -3.03
C ILE A 47 0.53 6.49 -1.65
N LYS A 48 -0.75 6.39 -1.32
CA LYS A 48 -1.27 6.82 -0.02
C LYS A 48 -0.74 5.97 1.13
N ILE A 49 -0.55 4.68 0.91
CA ILE A 49 0.10 3.82 1.91
C ILE A 49 1.50 4.35 2.21
N GLY A 50 2.29 4.63 1.18
CA GLY A 50 3.63 5.19 1.35
C GLY A 50 3.62 6.56 2.04
N GLU A 51 2.64 7.41 1.72
CA GLU A 51 2.51 8.71 2.37
C GLU A 51 2.21 8.57 3.86
N ASN A 52 1.40 7.58 4.24
CA ASN A 52 1.14 7.33 5.65
C ASN A 52 2.38 6.82 6.38
N VAL A 53 3.18 5.97 5.73
CA VAL A 53 4.47 5.54 6.29
C VAL A 53 5.38 6.76 6.49
N ALA A 54 5.41 7.68 5.54
CA ALA A 54 6.24 8.88 5.63
C ALA A 54 5.86 9.79 6.82
N ARG A 55 4.63 9.69 7.30
CA ARG A 55 4.16 10.48 8.43
C ARG A 55 4.53 9.89 9.79
N LEU A 56 4.97 8.64 9.82
CA LEU A 56 5.30 7.98 11.07
C LEU A 56 6.53 8.60 11.70
N SER A 57 6.52 8.69 13.04
CA SER A 57 7.68 9.16 13.77
C SER A 57 8.84 8.17 13.63
N LEU A 58 10.05 8.69 13.72
CA LEU A 58 11.24 7.85 13.69
C LEU A 58 11.23 6.84 14.83
N GLU A 59 10.72 7.24 16.00
CA GLU A 59 10.59 6.35 17.15
C GLU A 59 9.79 5.10 16.81
N THR A 60 8.63 5.27 16.16
CA THR A 60 7.77 4.15 15.79
C THR A 60 8.43 3.24 14.76
N THR A 61 9.05 3.81 13.73
CA THR A 61 9.69 2.99 12.70
C THR A 61 10.92 2.25 13.23
N GLN A 62 11.66 2.85 14.15
CA GLN A 62 12.80 2.17 14.78
C GLN A 62 12.37 1.09 15.75
N GLU A 63 11.30 1.33 16.52
CA GLU A 63 10.76 0.34 17.45
C GLU A 63 10.25 -0.90 16.72
N HIS A 64 9.71 -0.71 15.52
CA HIS A 64 9.16 -1.80 14.70
C HIS A 64 9.98 -2.00 13.44
N SER A 65 11.29 -2.14 13.61
CA SER A 65 12.24 -2.26 12.48
C SER A 65 12.07 -3.54 11.66
N GLY A 66 11.28 -4.51 12.14
CA GLY A 66 10.96 -5.71 11.37
C GLY A 66 10.03 -5.45 10.19
N VAL A 67 9.30 -4.32 10.20
CA VAL A 67 8.47 -3.93 9.06
C VAL A 67 9.36 -3.34 7.96
N PRO A 68 9.16 -3.73 6.70
CA PRO A 68 10.01 -3.22 5.60
C PRO A 68 9.62 -1.80 5.16
N TRP A 69 9.80 -0.83 6.05
CA TRP A 69 9.41 0.57 5.80
C TRP A 69 10.04 1.14 4.53
N SER A 70 11.35 0.89 4.33
CA SER A 70 12.06 1.39 3.16
C SER A 70 11.50 0.84 1.85
N LEU A 71 11.10 -0.43 1.86
CA LEU A 71 10.54 -1.08 0.68
C LEU A 71 9.19 -0.44 0.33
N ILE A 72 8.36 -0.16 1.33
CA ILE A 72 7.07 0.50 1.14
C ILE A 72 7.26 1.89 0.55
N MET A 73 8.23 2.64 1.07
CA MET A 73 8.54 3.98 0.57
C MET A 73 9.02 3.94 -0.88
N ARG A 74 9.84 2.95 -1.24
CA ARG A 74 10.31 2.82 -2.62
C ARG A 74 9.18 2.48 -3.59
N MET A 75 8.21 1.68 -3.16
CA MET A 75 7.02 1.40 -3.96
C MET A 75 6.28 2.70 -4.29
N ARG A 76 6.04 3.52 -3.26
CA ARG A 76 5.39 4.81 -3.45
C ARG A 76 6.16 5.70 -4.41
N ASP A 77 7.47 5.83 -4.19
CA ASP A 77 8.29 6.73 -4.99
C ASP A 77 8.29 6.33 -6.46
N ARG A 78 8.37 5.03 -6.73
CA ARG A 78 8.36 4.52 -8.10
C ARG A 78 7.08 4.88 -8.83
N LEU A 79 5.92 4.76 -8.16
CA LEU A 79 4.64 5.11 -8.77
C LEU A 79 4.44 6.61 -8.89
N ALA A 80 4.83 7.36 -7.86
CA ALA A 80 4.63 8.81 -7.84
C ALA A 80 5.45 9.53 -8.90
N HIS A 81 6.60 8.98 -9.28
CA HIS A 81 7.51 9.61 -10.23
C HIS A 81 7.54 8.92 -11.60
N HIS A 82 6.61 8.00 -11.84
CA HIS A 82 6.57 7.27 -13.09
C HIS A 82 5.56 7.93 -14.03
N ASP A 83 6.08 8.60 -15.06
CA ASP A 83 5.25 9.40 -15.97
C ASP A 83 4.52 8.57 -17.01
N GLU A 84 5.15 7.49 -17.50
CA GLU A 84 4.61 6.68 -18.57
C GLU A 84 4.93 5.22 -18.33
N GLY A 85 4.13 4.34 -18.92
CA GLY A 85 4.46 2.93 -18.98
C GLY A 85 4.41 2.22 -17.65
N THR A 86 3.54 2.64 -16.75
CA THR A 86 3.32 1.89 -15.51
C THR A 86 2.99 0.45 -15.88
N ASP A 87 3.73 -0.49 -15.33
CA ASP A 87 3.50 -1.90 -15.56
C ASP A 87 2.29 -2.36 -14.74
N HIS A 88 1.16 -2.54 -15.41
CA HIS A 88 -0.09 -2.95 -14.76
C HIS A 88 -0.01 -4.34 -14.15
N GLY A 89 0.83 -5.21 -14.71
CA GLY A 89 1.10 -6.51 -14.11
C GLY A 89 1.83 -6.39 -12.79
N ALA A 90 2.80 -5.47 -12.72
CA ALA A 90 3.52 -5.21 -11.47
C ALA A 90 2.61 -4.60 -10.40
N VAL A 91 1.69 -3.72 -10.81
CA VAL A 91 0.70 -3.15 -9.88
C VAL A 91 -0.21 -4.24 -9.34
N TRP A 92 -0.71 -5.12 -10.22
CA TRP A 92 -1.54 -6.26 -9.82
C TRP A 92 -0.80 -7.15 -8.82
N ASP A 93 0.46 -7.49 -9.10
CA ASP A 93 1.26 -8.34 -8.22
C ASP A 93 1.47 -7.69 -6.86
N THR A 94 1.65 -6.38 -6.83
CA THR A 94 1.76 -5.63 -5.57
C THR A 94 0.49 -5.80 -4.74
N LEU A 95 -0.69 -5.67 -5.37
CA LEU A 95 -1.96 -5.84 -4.67
C LEU A 95 -2.14 -7.26 -4.13
N VAL A 96 -1.74 -8.27 -4.91
CA VAL A 96 -1.96 -9.68 -4.56
C VAL A 96 -0.97 -10.17 -3.52
N PHE A 97 0.31 -9.79 -3.66
CA PHE A 97 1.38 -10.38 -2.86
C PHE A 97 1.91 -9.46 -1.78
N ASP A 98 2.15 -8.18 -2.11
CA ASP A 98 2.82 -7.28 -1.18
C ASP A 98 1.86 -6.69 -0.14
N LEU A 99 0.68 -6.25 -0.55
CA LEU A 99 -0.24 -5.59 0.39
C LEU A 99 -0.73 -6.51 1.50
N PRO A 100 -1.08 -7.78 1.26
CA PRO A 100 -1.45 -8.67 2.36
C PRO A 100 -0.32 -8.85 3.37
N THR A 101 0.92 -8.93 2.91
CA THR A 101 2.08 -9.06 3.79
C THR A 101 2.27 -7.79 4.62
N ILE A 102 2.17 -6.62 3.99
CA ILE A 102 2.26 -5.33 4.69
C ILE A 102 1.16 -5.23 5.74
N ARG A 103 -0.05 -5.59 5.38
CA ARG A 103 -1.19 -5.56 6.28
C ARG A 103 -0.95 -6.40 7.52
N ASP A 104 -0.43 -7.61 7.35
CA ASP A 104 -0.15 -8.51 8.47
C ASP A 104 0.88 -7.90 9.43
N TYR A 105 1.95 -7.31 8.89
CA TYR A 105 2.93 -6.61 9.72
C TYR A 105 2.29 -5.48 10.52
N ILE A 106 1.51 -4.64 9.84
CA ILE A 106 0.91 -3.46 10.50
C ILE A 106 -0.12 -3.88 11.54
N GLU A 107 -0.93 -4.90 11.26
CA GLU A 107 -1.91 -5.39 12.22
C GLU A 107 -1.22 -5.95 13.48
N SER A 108 -0.06 -6.56 13.32
CA SER A 108 0.69 -7.08 14.47
C SER A 108 1.17 -5.96 15.39
N ILE A 109 1.41 -4.76 14.85
CA ILE A 109 1.84 -3.60 15.63
C ILE A 109 0.68 -2.98 16.39
N VAL A 110 -0.46 -2.81 15.73
CA VAL A 110 -1.61 -2.10 16.34
C VAL A 110 -2.48 -3.02 17.19
N GLY A 111 -2.23 -4.31 17.17
CA GLY A 111 -3.03 -5.27 17.94
C GLY A 111 -4.42 -5.48 17.40
N LYS A 112 -4.61 -5.13 16.14
CA LYS A 112 -5.88 -5.20 15.43
C LYS A 112 -6.95 -4.29 16.00
#